data_70c6d7896774462a726824b9be52a73d
#
_entry.id   70c6d7896774462a726824b9be52a73d
#
_cell.length_a   1.000
_cell.length_b   1.000
_cell.length_c   1.000
_cell.angle_alpha   90.00
_cell.angle_beta   90.00
_cell.angle_gamma   90.00
#
_symmetry.space_group_name_H-M   'P 1'
#
loop_
_entity.id
_entity.type
_entity.pdbx_description
1 polymer ?
#
loop_
_entity_poly.entity_id
_entity_poly.type
_entity_poly.pdbx_seq_one_letter_code
_entity_poly.pdbx_strand_id
1 'polypeptide(L)'
;MNRKLFLRASLLLPAALLLGGCTMIPKYERPPLPVADSFHAEAGAAGVVPAAAPAAAEAPPAAKDVPWQEFFTDARLRSVIDLALANNRDLRVATLNIERVAALYRIQRSELYPTIGVQATGDRYRIPESIGKDGKASVSSTYTVGLGLASWEIDLFGRLRSLKDRSLEQYLATEEARRGAQTSLIAAVAGSWLGLAADEENLALAKATLEAQRDSYELIKRTRDAGIGSDVDLRQAESQVEAARANVAAFTG
;
A
#
# COMPACT_ATOMS: atom_id res chain seq x y z
N MET A 1 -53.16 29.80 32.74
CA MET A 1 -51.88 29.47 32.08
C MET A 1 -51.18 28.44 32.93
N ASN A 2 -51.02 27.18 32.45
CA ASN A 2 -50.86 25.97 33.27
C ASN A 2 -49.45 25.80 33.86
N ARG A 3 -49.27 26.11 35.17
CA ARG A 3 -48.03 25.83 35.95
C ARG A 3 -47.53 24.38 35.80
N LYS A 4 -48.44 23.42 35.58
CA LYS A 4 -48.09 21.99 35.36
C LYS A 4 -47.41 21.72 34.02
N LEU A 5 -47.68 22.54 32.98
CA LEU A 5 -47.04 22.42 31.67
C LEU A 5 -45.59 22.94 31.70
N PHE A 6 -45.35 24.03 32.42
CA PHE A 6 -43.99 24.60 32.62
C PHE A 6 -43.11 23.70 33.47
N LEU A 7 -43.64 23.03 34.51
CA LEU A 7 -42.87 22.08 35.31
C LEU A 7 -42.46 20.82 34.46
N ARG A 8 -43.33 20.35 33.57
CA ARG A 8 -43.03 19.21 32.72
C ARG A 8 -42.04 19.56 31.61
N ALA A 9 -42.13 20.75 31.05
CA ALA A 9 -41.15 21.26 30.08
C ALA A 9 -39.77 21.50 30.72
N SER A 10 -39.72 21.99 31.96
CA SER A 10 -38.48 22.22 32.71
C SER A 10 -37.77 20.93 33.13
N LEU A 11 -38.46 19.79 33.23
CA LEU A 11 -37.85 18.48 33.53
C LEU A 11 -37.38 17.75 32.27
N LEU A 12 -37.99 18.04 31.12
CA LEU A 12 -37.62 17.42 29.85
C LEU A 12 -36.34 18.04 29.23
N LEU A 13 -36.06 19.30 29.50
CA LEU A 13 -34.87 20.00 28.99
C LEU A 13 -33.55 19.44 29.53
N PRO A 14 -33.36 19.21 30.86
CA PRO A 14 -32.13 18.57 31.37
C PRO A 14 -32.03 17.09 31.01
N ALA A 15 -33.16 16.37 30.86
CA ALA A 15 -33.13 14.99 30.36
C ALA A 15 -32.68 14.90 28.90
N ALA A 16 -33.06 15.87 28.05
CA ALA A 16 -32.58 15.95 26.67
C ALA A 16 -31.08 16.33 26.56
N LEU A 17 -30.54 17.13 27.48
CA LEU A 17 -29.12 17.47 27.57
C LEU A 17 -28.25 16.30 28.07
N LEU A 18 -28.79 15.39 28.85
CA LEU A 18 -28.10 14.18 29.31
C LEU A 18 -28.03 13.09 28.20
N LEU A 19 -28.86 13.18 27.14
CA LEU A 19 -28.86 12.32 25.96
C LEU A 19 -27.83 12.77 24.90
N GLY A 20 -27.13 13.89 25.11
CA GLY A 20 -25.94 14.26 24.34
C GLY A 20 -24.86 13.21 24.54
N GLY A 21 -24.92 12.13 23.79
CA GLY A 21 -24.19 10.90 24.00
C GLY A 21 -22.70 11.10 24.25
N CYS A 22 -22.26 10.80 25.47
CA CYS A 22 -20.85 10.62 25.78
C CYS A 22 -20.34 9.44 24.95
N THR A 23 -19.71 9.73 23.82
CA THR A 23 -18.92 8.70 23.15
C THR A 23 -17.70 8.41 24.02
N MET A 24 -17.46 7.13 24.32
CA MET A 24 -16.28 6.68 25.07
C MET A 24 -15.05 6.49 24.15
N ILE A 25 -15.16 6.82 22.88
CA ILE A 25 -14.05 6.72 21.94
C ILE A 25 -13.01 7.80 22.26
N PRO A 26 -11.73 7.48 22.47
CA PRO A 26 -10.68 8.48 22.62
C PRO A 26 -10.56 9.32 21.35
N LYS A 27 -10.33 10.62 21.49
CA LYS A 27 -10.03 11.49 20.36
C LYS A 27 -8.67 11.08 19.79
N TYR A 28 -8.66 10.76 18.50
CA TYR A 28 -7.41 10.50 17.82
C TYR A 28 -6.67 11.81 17.59
N GLU A 29 -5.46 11.90 18.12
CA GLU A 29 -4.51 12.97 17.83
C GLU A 29 -3.33 12.35 17.06
N ARG A 30 -3.05 12.88 15.88
CA ARG A 30 -1.93 12.39 15.07
C ARG A 30 -0.63 12.74 15.80
N PRO A 31 0.19 11.75 16.19
CA PRO A 31 1.49 12.03 16.79
C PRO A 31 2.39 12.77 15.79
N PRO A 32 3.30 13.63 16.27
CA PRO A 32 4.32 14.23 15.40
C PRO A 32 5.14 13.13 14.73
N LEU A 33 5.60 13.40 13.51
CA LEU A 33 6.46 12.43 12.80
C LEU A 33 7.76 12.22 13.61
N PRO A 34 8.21 10.96 13.78
CA PRO A 34 9.43 10.64 14.52
C PRO A 34 10.71 10.93 13.70
N VAL A 35 10.64 11.82 12.73
CA VAL A 35 11.74 12.23 11.87
C VAL A 35 11.93 13.74 11.97
N ALA A 36 13.16 14.21 11.85
CA ALA A 36 13.47 15.63 11.84
C ALA A 36 12.82 16.31 10.62
N ASP A 37 12.34 17.54 10.80
CA ASP A 37 11.72 18.33 9.72
C ASP A 37 12.70 18.66 8.59
N SER A 38 14.00 18.64 8.87
CA SER A 38 15.06 18.81 7.90
C SER A 38 16.22 17.88 8.20
N PHE A 39 16.83 17.30 7.16
CA PHE A 39 18.12 16.67 7.29
C PHE A 39 19.17 17.76 7.49
N HIS A 40 19.69 17.87 8.69
CA HIS A 40 20.87 18.69 8.91
C HIS A 40 22.03 17.98 8.18
N ALA A 41 22.57 18.62 7.14
CA ALA A 41 23.92 18.30 6.74
C ALA A 41 24.79 18.47 8.00
N GLU A 42 25.31 17.35 8.53
CA GLU A 42 26.17 17.43 9.70
C GLU A 42 27.23 18.51 9.47
N ALA A 43 27.24 19.51 10.33
CA ALA A 43 28.31 20.50 10.44
C ALA A 43 29.61 19.85 10.96
N GLY A 44 29.94 18.66 10.42
CA GLY A 44 31.04 17.77 10.85
C GLY A 44 32.09 17.51 9.80
N ALA A 45 31.93 17.96 8.56
CA ALA A 45 33.03 18.06 7.61
C ALA A 45 33.77 19.40 7.86
N ALA A 46 34.63 19.40 8.86
CA ALA A 46 35.48 20.51 9.18
C ALA A 46 36.20 21.00 7.91
N GLY A 47 35.95 22.21 7.48
CA GLY A 47 36.89 22.98 6.68
C GLY A 47 36.43 23.60 5.38
N VAL A 48 35.18 23.46 4.96
CA VAL A 48 34.67 24.29 3.83
C VAL A 48 33.60 25.23 4.36
N VAL A 49 34.00 26.46 4.70
CA VAL A 49 33.07 27.57 4.90
C VAL A 49 32.39 27.77 3.55
N PRO A 50 31.09 27.57 3.40
CA PRO A 50 30.40 27.98 2.17
C PRO A 50 30.50 29.50 2.14
N ALA A 51 31.21 30.02 1.14
CA ALA A 51 31.12 31.45 0.82
C ALA A 51 29.64 31.83 0.78
N ALA A 52 29.28 32.89 1.48
CA ALA A 52 27.94 33.42 1.65
C ALA A 52 27.09 33.19 0.38
N ALA A 53 26.15 32.25 0.47
CA ALA A 53 25.13 32.07 -0.54
C ALA A 53 24.32 33.36 -0.59
N PRO A 54 24.05 33.92 -1.77
CA PRO A 54 23.20 35.12 -1.91
C PRO A 54 21.83 34.79 -1.31
N ALA A 55 21.39 35.63 -0.38
CA ALA A 55 20.05 35.58 0.21
C ALA A 55 19.00 35.59 -0.93
N ALA A 56 18.00 34.70 -0.82
CA ALA A 56 16.81 34.59 -1.66
C ALA A 56 16.88 33.63 -2.90
N ALA A 57 17.49 32.45 -2.76
CA ALA A 57 17.01 31.34 -3.57
C ALA A 57 15.96 30.58 -2.71
N GLU A 58 14.72 30.47 -3.18
CA GLU A 58 13.72 29.57 -2.56
C GLU A 58 14.36 28.20 -2.35
N ALA A 59 14.27 27.69 -1.14
CA ALA A 59 14.78 26.35 -0.84
C ALA A 59 14.13 25.35 -1.83
N PRO A 60 14.92 24.47 -2.45
CA PRO A 60 14.36 23.51 -3.40
C PRO A 60 13.26 22.69 -2.69
N PRO A 61 12.18 22.33 -3.41
CA PRO A 61 11.07 21.58 -2.83
C PRO A 61 11.60 20.31 -2.20
N ALA A 62 11.05 19.92 -1.04
CA ALA A 62 11.44 18.69 -0.41
C ALA A 62 11.19 17.50 -1.35
N ALA A 63 12.08 16.51 -1.38
CA ALA A 63 11.98 15.38 -2.32
C ALA A 63 10.62 14.63 -2.26
N LYS A 64 9.94 14.67 -1.10
CA LYS A 64 8.59 14.10 -0.91
C LYS A 64 7.49 14.85 -1.68
N ASP A 65 7.73 16.12 -2.05
CA ASP A 65 6.77 16.99 -2.70
C ASP A 65 7.01 17.09 -4.23
N VAL A 66 8.11 16.47 -4.70
CA VAL A 66 8.44 16.41 -6.13
C VAL A 66 7.72 15.23 -6.79
N PRO A 67 6.90 15.46 -7.82
CA PRO A 67 6.31 14.37 -8.59
C PRO A 67 7.40 13.49 -9.20
N TRP A 68 7.18 12.17 -9.23
CA TRP A 68 8.18 11.22 -9.75
C TRP A 68 8.55 11.49 -11.22
N GLN A 69 7.64 12.05 -12.02
CA GLN A 69 7.87 12.45 -13.41
C GLN A 69 8.90 13.56 -13.56
N GLU A 70 9.00 14.43 -12.55
CA GLU A 70 9.98 15.51 -12.49
C GLU A 70 11.29 15.03 -11.82
N PHE A 71 11.17 14.10 -10.88
CA PHE A 71 12.31 13.52 -10.18
C PHE A 71 13.22 12.71 -11.12
N PHE A 72 12.63 11.89 -12.01
CA PHE A 72 13.38 11.13 -13.01
C PHE A 72 13.47 11.91 -14.31
N THR A 73 14.67 12.32 -14.70
CA THR A 73 14.91 13.13 -15.90
C THR A 73 14.99 12.29 -17.18
N ASP A 74 15.34 10.99 -17.09
CA ASP A 74 15.42 10.07 -18.22
C ASP A 74 14.02 9.72 -18.76
N ALA A 75 13.77 10.06 -20.02
CA ALA A 75 12.48 9.81 -20.69
C ALA A 75 12.20 8.30 -20.89
N ARG A 76 13.25 7.48 -21.07
CA ARG A 76 13.12 6.04 -21.26
C ARG A 76 12.70 5.40 -19.93
N LEU A 77 13.36 5.77 -18.83
CA LEU A 77 12.99 5.31 -17.49
C LEU A 77 11.54 5.69 -17.16
N ARG A 78 11.13 6.92 -17.44
CA ARG A 78 9.74 7.36 -17.23
C ARG A 78 8.74 6.49 -18.00
N SER A 79 9.02 6.16 -19.28
CA SER A 79 8.12 5.31 -20.07
C SER A 79 8.02 3.87 -19.51
N VAL A 80 9.11 3.32 -18.97
CA VAL A 80 9.11 2.00 -18.32
C VAL A 80 8.32 2.04 -17.01
N ILE A 81 8.46 3.11 -16.21
CA ILE A 81 7.67 3.31 -14.99
C ILE A 81 6.18 3.40 -15.34
N ASP A 82 5.79 4.19 -16.35
CA ASP A 82 4.39 4.30 -16.79
C ASP A 82 3.83 2.93 -17.21
N LEU A 83 4.60 2.16 -17.98
CA LEU A 83 4.22 0.81 -18.39
C LEU A 83 4.04 -0.13 -17.17
N ALA A 84 4.95 -0.05 -16.20
CA ALA A 84 4.86 -0.82 -14.97
C ALA A 84 3.62 -0.44 -14.15
N LEU A 85 3.35 0.86 -13.97
CA LEU A 85 2.17 1.35 -13.24
C LEU A 85 0.86 0.93 -13.92
N ALA A 86 0.81 0.92 -15.24
CA ALA A 86 -0.38 0.54 -15.99
C ALA A 86 -0.66 -0.98 -15.95
N ASN A 87 0.37 -1.82 -15.87
CA ASN A 87 0.24 -3.27 -16.04
C ASN A 87 0.52 -4.08 -14.77
N ASN A 88 1.00 -3.49 -13.68
CA ASN A 88 1.31 -4.21 -12.46
C ASN A 88 0.04 -4.77 -11.82
N ARG A 89 0.03 -6.09 -11.60
CA ARG A 89 -1.11 -6.81 -11.03
C ARG A 89 -1.27 -6.58 -9.53
N ASP A 90 -0.17 -6.40 -8.79
CA ASP A 90 -0.21 -6.16 -7.35
C ASP A 90 -0.80 -4.78 -7.05
N LEU A 91 -0.47 -3.77 -7.86
CA LEU A 91 -1.09 -2.45 -7.75
C LEU A 91 -2.59 -2.51 -8.05
N ARG A 92 -3.02 -3.35 -9.00
CA ARG A 92 -4.43 -3.60 -9.27
C ARG A 92 -5.12 -4.30 -8.11
N VAL A 93 -4.47 -5.30 -7.49
CA VAL A 93 -4.99 -5.96 -6.27
C VAL A 93 -5.12 -4.96 -5.13
N ALA A 94 -4.14 -4.07 -4.93
CA ALA A 94 -4.23 -3.01 -3.91
C ALA A 94 -5.43 -2.09 -4.17
N THR A 95 -5.70 -1.72 -5.43
CA THR A 95 -6.85 -0.89 -5.81
C THR A 95 -8.18 -1.61 -5.52
N LEU A 96 -8.32 -2.87 -5.92
CA LEU A 96 -9.52 -3.66 -5.64
C LEU A 96 -9.73 -3.90 -4.13
N ASN A 97 -8.65 -3.96 -3.35
CA ASN A 97 -8.73 -4.06 -1.90
C ASN A 97 -9.36 -2.81 -1.26
N ILE A 98 -9.11 -1.62 -1.82
CA ILE A 98 -9.78 -0.38 -1.38
C ILE A 98 -11.30 -0.53 -1.55
N GLU A 99 -11.78 -1.01 -2.72
CA GLU A 99 -13.20 -1.21 -2.97
C GLU A 99 -13.81 -2.22 -2.00
N ARG A 100 -13.11 -3.32 -1.73
CA ARG A 100 -13.52 -4.34 -0.75
C ARG A 100 -13.67 -3.74 0.66
N VAL A 101 -12.67 -2.99 1.12
CA VAL A 101 -12.71 -2.39 2.47
C VAL A 101 -13.75 -1.27 2.54
N ALA A 102 -13.96 -0.50 1.46
CA ALA A 102 -15.05 0.46 1.35
C ALA A 102 -16.43 -0.20 1.48
N ALA A 103 -16.61 -1.40 0.90
CA ALA A 103 -17.84 -2.17 1.07
C ALA A 103 -18.04 -2.62 2.52
N LEU A 104 -16.97 -3.09 3.20
CA LEU A 104 -17.02 -3.44 4.63
C LEU A 104 -17.38 -2.24 5.51
N TYR A 105 -16.82 -1.06 5.22
CA TYR A 105 -17.21 0.17 5.90
C TYR A 105 -18.70 0.48 5.73
N ARG A 106 -19.26 0.30 4.52
CA ARG A 106 -20.70 0.51 4.28
C ARG A 106 -21.56 -0.48 5.06
N ILE A 107 -21.12 -1.75 5.17
CA ILE A 107 -21.78 -2.77 5.97
C ILE A 107 -21.79 -2.35 7.44
N GLN A 108 -20.63 -1.97 7.99
CA GLN A 108 -20.54 -1.51 9.38
C GLN A 108 -21.39 -0.27 9.64
N ARG A 109 -21.42 0.67 8.69
CA ARG A 109 -22.28 1.85 8.75
C ARG A 109 -23.76 1.52 8.77
N SER A 110 -24.17 0.44 8.07
CA SER A 110 -25.59 0.05 8.01
C SER A 110 -26.15 -0.43 9.34
N GLU A 111 -25.30 -0.89 10.27
CA GLU A 111 -25.71 -1.32 11.62
C GLU A 111 -26.25 -0.16 12.47
N LEU A 112 -25.99 1.10 12.08
CA LEU A 112 -26.59 2.27 12.72
C LEU A 112 -28.08 2.42 12.44
N TYR A 113 -28.61 1.71 11.45
CA TYR A 113 -30.00 1.80 11.01
C TYR A 113 -30.74 0.49 11.27
N PRO A 114 -32.04 0.55 11.56
CA PRO A 114 -32.84 -0.65 11.74
C PRO A 114 -32.95 -1.45 10.43
N THR A 115 -32.80 -2.77 10.54
CA THR A 115 -33.00 -3.68 9.42
C THR A 115 -34.48 -4.07 9.32
N ILE A 116 -35.09 -3.75 8.17
CA ILE A 116 -36.47 -4.14 7.85
C ILE A 116 -36.42 -5.40 7.00
N GLY A 117 -37.06 -6.46 7.48
CA GLY A 117 -37.16 -7.72 6.79
C GLY A 117 -38.60 -8.00 6.33
N VAL A 118 -38.73 -8.68 5.20
CA VAL A 118 -40.00 -9.28 4.76
C VAL A 118 -39.89 -10.76 5.02
N GLN A 119 -40.87 -11.30 5.73
CA GLN A 119 -40.97 -12.74 5.98
C GLN A 119 -42.22 -13.28 5.35
N ALA A 120 -42.08 -14.36 4.59
CA ALA A 120 -43.22 -15.11 4.06
C ALA A 120 -43.06 -16.57 4.54
N THR A 121 -44.08 -17.10 5.19
CA THR A 121 -44.16 -18.50 5.59
C THR A 121 -45.40 -19.14 4.98
N GLY A 122 -45.23 -20.40 4.60
CA GLY A 122 -46.35 -21.19 4.08
C GLY A 122 -46.32 -22.59 4.70
N ASP A 123 -47.36 -22.91 5.46
CA ASP A 123 -47.50 -24.18 6.11
C ASP A 123 -48.69 -24.94 5.47
N ARG A 124 -48.45 -26.19 5.10
CA ARG A 124 -49.49 -27.06 4.57
C ARG A 124 -49.42 -28.40 5.28
N TYR A 125 -50.48 -28.74 5.98
CA TYR A 125 -50.54 -30.01 6.72
C TYR A 125 -51.91 -30.68 6.50
N ARG A 126 -51.89 -32.00 6.58
CA ARG A 126 -53.11 -32.81 6.49
C ARG A 126 -53.57 -33.14 7.92
N ILE A 127 -54.80 -32.83 8.20
CA ILE A 127 -55.50 -33.23 9.44
C ILE A 127 -56.13 -34.59 9.17
N PRO A 128 -55.71 -35.66 9.88
CA PRO A 128 -56.28 -36.99 9.73
C PRO A 128 -57.72 -37.03 10.23
N GLU A 129 -58.49 -38.03 9.78
CA GLU A 129 -59.90 -38.23 10.09
C GLU A 129 -60.16 -38.36 11.60
N SER A 130 -59.22 -38.97 12.32
CA SER A 130 -59.28 -39.20 13.77
C SER A 130 -59.33 -37.95 14.64
N ILE A 131 -58.85 -36.82 14.12
CA ILE A 131 -58.82 -35.52 14.82
C ILE A 131 -59.48 -34.40 13.95
N GLY A 132 -59.98 -34.76 12.79
CA GLY A 132 -60.65 -33.84 11.86
C GLY A 132 -61.98 -33.36 12.40
N LYS A 133 -62.33 -32.12 12.16
CA LYS A 133 -63.66 -31.57 12.44
C LYS A 133 -64.68 -32.34 11.60
N ASP A 134 -65.71 -32.83 12.21
CA ASP A 134 -66.75 -33.71 11.60
C ASP A 134 -66.27 -35.11 11.15
N GLY A 135 -65.19 -35.67 11.75
CA GLY A 135 -64.68 -36.99 11.42
C GLY A 135 -64.26 -37.15 9.96
N LYS A 136 -63.77 -36.11 9.33
CA LYS A 136 -63.26 -36.11 7.93
C LYS A 136 -61.84 -35.58 7.86
N ALA A 137 -61.02 -36.27 7.06
CA ALA A 137 -59.71 -35.78 6.75
C ALA A 137 -59.76 -34.45 5.93
N SER A 138 -58.97 -33.49 6.32
CA SER A 138 -58.87 -32.18 5.61
C SER A 138 -57.44 -31.74 5.42
N VAL A 139 -57.19 -30.85 4.46
CA VAL A 139 -55.90 -30.22 4.24
C VAL A 139 -56.01 -28.75 4.61
N SER A 140 -55.23 -28.33 5.57
CA SER A 140 -55.10 -26.92 5.94
C SER A 140 -53.87 -26.31 5.31
N SER A 141 -54.00 -25.13 4.77
CA SER A 141 -52.89 -24.34 4.23
C SER A 141 -52.98 -22.93 4.80
N THR A 142 -51.90 -22.51 5.44
CA THR A 142 -51.76 -21.18 6.03
C THR A 142 -50.60 -20.47 5.38
N TYR A 143 -50.82 -19.28 4.86
CA TYR A 143 -49.79 -18.42 4.29
C TYR A 143 -49.77 -17.14 5.09
N THR A 144 -48.58 -16.79 5.59
CA THR A 144 -48.42 -15.56 6.35
C THR A 144 -47.31 -14.73 5.69
N VAL A 145 -47.61 -13.47 5.40
CA VAL A 145 -46.65 -12.49 4.92
C VAL A 145 -46.62 -11.35 5.93
N GLY A 146 -45.43 -11.00 6.39
CA GLY A 146 -45.26 -9.94 7.37
C GLY A 146 -44.01 -9.10 7.10
N LEU A 147 -44.13 -7.83 7.47
CA LEU A 147 -42.97 -6.94 7.61
C LEU A 147 -42.53 -7.00 9.06
N GLY A 148 -41.26 -7.29 9.28
CA GLY A 148 -40.66 -7.36 10.59
C GLY A 148 -39.48 -6.41 10.73
N LEU A 149 -39.36 -5.78 11.89
CA LEU A 149 -38.13 -5.12 12.30
C LEU A 149 -37.22 -6.18 12.91
N ALA A 150 -36.06 -6.41 12.29
CA ALA A 150 -35.04 -7.24 12.89
C ALA A 150 -34.44 -6.52 14.13
N SER A 151 -33.70 -7.25 14.96
CA SER A 151 -33.06 -6.66 16.14
C SER A 151 -32.22 -5.45 15.74
N TRP A 152 -32.47 -4.32 16.38
CA TRP A 152 -31.71 -3.09 16.22
C TRP A 152 -31.24 -2.59 17.58
N GLU A 153 -29.96 -2.22 17.66
CA GLU A 153 -29.35 -1.69 18.86
C GLU A 153 -29.40 -0.16 18.86
N ILE A 154 -29.97 0.41 19.91
CA ILE A 154 -29.92 1.86 20.13
C ILE A 154 -28.56 2.20 20.72
N ASP A 155 -27.72 2.91 19.95
CA ASP A 155 -26.36 3.26 20.33
C ASP A 155 -26.31 4.44 21.32
N LEU A 156 -26.57 4.17 22.60
CA LEU A 156 -26.53 5.18 23.66
C LEU A 156 -25.11 5.61 24.01
N PHE A 157 -24.16 4.68 24.01
CA PHE A 157 -22.77 4.89 24.45
C PHE A 157 -21.76 5.01 23.31
N GLY A 158 -22.18 5.00 22.08
CA GLY A 158 -21.31 5.18 20.92
C GLY A 158 -20.56 3.94 20.46
N ARG A 159 -20.98 2.71 20.86
CA ARG A 159 -20.35 1.46 20.42
C ARG A 159 -20.39 1.30 18.91
N LEU A 160 -21.56 1.42 18.29
CA LEU A 160 -21.74 1.29 16.85
C LEU A 160 -21.06 2.43 16.09
N ARG A 161 -21.14 3.65 16.62
CA ARG A 161 -20.42 4.82 16.07
C ARG A 161 -18.91 4.59 16.09
N SER A 162 -18.36 4.08 17.19
CA SER A 162 -16.94 3.76 17.32
C SER A 162 -16.49 2.66 16.34
N LEU A 163 -17.31 1.62 16.13
CA LEU A 163 -17.03 0.57 15.16
C LEU A 163 -17.06 1.08 13.71
N LYS A 164 -18.03 1.96 13.40
CA LYS A 164 -18.08 2.63 12.09
C LYS A 164 -16.83 3.49 11.86
N ASP A 165 -16.40 4.28 12.86
CA ASP A 165 -15.23 5.14 12.75
C ASP A 165 -13.95 4.31 12.64
N ARG A 166 -13.81 3.22 13.40
CA ARG A 166 -12.72 2.25 13.21
C ARG A 166 -12.68 1.70 11.78
N SER A 167 -13.83 1.35 11.23
CA SER A 167 -13.92 0.81 9.87
C SER A 167 -13.59 1.86 8.81
N LEU A 168 -13.89 3.15 9.08
CA LEU A 168 -13.48 4.27 8.24
C LEU A 168 -11.95 4.43 8.25
N GLU A 169 -11.31 4.39 9.41
CA GLU A 169 -9.85 4.48 9.51
C GLU A 169 -9.16 3.30 8.80
N GLN A 170 -9.74 2.09 8.87
CA GLN A 170 -9.25 0.95 8.10
C GLN A 170 -9.36 1.17 6.59
N TYR A 171 -10.44 1.78 6.12
CA TYR A 171 -10.59 2.15 4.71
C TYR A 171 -9.53 3.18 4.29
N LEU A 172 -9.35 4.26 5.05
CA LEU A 172 -8.32 5.27 4.77
C LEU A 172 -6.90 4.68 4.77
N ALA A 173 -6.62 3.75 5.69
CA ALA A 173 -5.34 3.06 5.73
C ALA A 173 -5.06 2.26 4.44
N THR A 174 -6.09 1.69 3.78
CA THR A 174 -5.89 0.98 2.50
C THR A 174 -5.60 1.93 1.34
N GLU A 175 -6.12 3.15 1.35
CA GLU A 175 -5.77 4.18 0.37
C GLU A 175 -4.30 4.57 0.47
N GLU A 176 -3.79 4.78 1.70
CA GLU A 176 -2.37 5.07 1.93
C GLU A 176 -1.48 3.86 1.59
N ALA A 177 -1.92 2.64 1.88
CA ALA A 177 -1.20 1.42 1.50
C ALA A 177 -1.04 1.30 -0.03
N ARG A 178 -2.06 1.68 -0.82
CA ARG A 178 -1.96 1.74 -2.28
C ARG A 178 -0.93 2.77 -2.75
N ARG A 179 -0.90 3.95 -2.12
CA ARG A 179 0.12 4.98 -2.43
C ARG A 179 1.53 4.46 -2.12
N GLY A 180 1.70 3.79 -0.98
CA GLY A 180 2.95 3.13 -0.62
C GLY A 180 3.37 2.07 -1.63
N ALA A 181 2.45 1.21 -2.07
CA ALA A 181 2.71 0.20 -3.10
C ALA A 181 3.13 0.83 -4.44
N GLN A 182 2.49 1.93 -4.84
CA GLN A 182 2.86 2.68 -6.04
C GLN A 182 4.29 3.23 -5.94
N THR A 183 4.64 3.87 -4.83
CA THR A 183 5.99 4.40 -4.59
C THR A 183 7.04 3.29 -4.61
N SER A 184 6.75 2.16 -3.95
CA SER A 184 7.64 0.99 -3.92
C SER A 184 7.87 0.40 -5.32
N LEU A 185 6.81 0.33 -6.15
CA LEU A 185 6.92 -0.13 -7.52
C LEU A 185 7.81 0.79 -8.36
N ILE A 186 7.62 2.11 -8.25
CA ILE A 186 8.44 3.11 -8.94
C ILE A 186 9.91 2.95 -8.53
N ALA A 187 10.18 2.83 -7.22
CA ALA A 187 11.53 2.66 -6.71
C ALA A 187 12.19 1.35 -7.19
N ALA A 188 11.43 0.25 -7.23
CA ALA A 188 11.92 -1.04 -7.74
C ALA A 188 12.28 -0.98 -9.22
N VAL A 189 11.43 -0.37 -10.05
CA VAL A 189 11.69 -0.19 -11.49
C VAL A 189 12.91 0.70 -11.71
N ALA A 190 13.00 1.82 -11.00
CA ALA A 190 14.15 2.73 -11.10
C ALA A 190 15.46 2.06 -10.63
N GLY A 191 15.41 1.30 -9.53
CA GLY A 191 16.56 0.54 -9.05
C GLY A 191 17.05 -0.50 -10.05
N SER A 192 16.13 -1.26 -10.66
CA SER A 192 16.46 -2.24 -11.70
C SER A 192 17.04 -1.57 -12.97
N TRP A 193 16.51 -0.43 -13.36
CA TRP A 193 17.04 0.36 -14.48
C TRP A 193 18.47 0.83 -14.25
N LEU A 194 18.75 1.38 -13.07
CA LEU A 194 20.09 1.83 -12.69
C LEU A 194 21.07 0.65 -12.58
N GLY A 195 20.58 -0.50 -12.05
CA GLY A 195 21.35 -1.73 -12.01
C GLY A 195 21.77 -2.19 -13.39
N LEU A 196 20.82 -2.23 -14.34
CA LEU A 196 21.10 -2.59 -15.72
C LEU A 196 22.12 -1.65 -16.38
N ALA A 197 21.99 -0.34 -16.17
CA ALA A 197 22.96 0.62 -16.70
C ALA A 197 24.37 0.40 -16.14
N ALA A 198 24.50 0.10 -14.85
CA ALA A 198 25.76 -0.22 -14.23
C ALA A 198 26.36 -1.54 -14.77
N ASP A 199 25.53 -2.55 -15.01
CA ASP A 199 25.97 -3.83 -15.58
C ASP A 199 26.42 -3.68 -17.03
N GLU A 200 25.79 -2.84 -17.84
CA GLU A 200 26.22 -2.51 -19.19
C GLU A 200 27.60 -1.83 -19.20
N GLU A 201 27.84 -0.88 -18.29
CA GLU A 201 29.15 -0.24 -18.13
C GLU A 201 30.23 -1.23 -17.66
N ASN A 202 29.91 -2.07 -16.70
CA ASN A 202 30.81 -3.12 -16.21
C ASN A 202 31.16 -4.13 -17.31
N LEU A 203 30.19 -4.50 -18.16
CA LEU A 203 30.44 -5.37 -19.30
C LEU A 203 31.40 -4.73 -20.31
N ALA A 204 31.21 -3.42 -20.59
CA ALA A 204 32.10 -2.69 -21.49
C ALA A 204 33.53 -2.65 -20.94
N LEU A 205 33.69 -2.39 -19.65
CA LEU A 205 34.99 -2.40 -18.95
C LEU A 205 35.61 -3.81 -18.95
N ALA A 206 34.83 -4.86 -18.67
CA ALA A 206 35.33 -6.23 -18.68
C ALA A 206 35.83 -6.67 -20.08
N LYS A 207 35.14 -6.27 -21.15
CA LYS A 207 35.57 -6.52 -22.53
C LYS A 207 36.88 -5.80 -22.86
N ALA A 208 37.01 -4.52 -22.50
CA ALA A 208 38.25 -3.76 -22.70
C ALA A 208 39.42 -4.37 -21.89
N THR A 209 39.15 -4.81 -20.66
CA THR A 209 40.15 -5.50 -19.83
C THR A 209 40.59 -6.81 -20.44
N LEU A 210 39.65 -7.62 -20.96
CA LEU A 210 40.01 -8.88 -21.67
C LEU A 210 40.90 -8.63 -22.88
N GLU A 211 40.63 -7.61 -23.68
CA GLU A 211 41.45 -7.23 -24.82
C GLU A 211 42.85 -6.82 -24.37
N ALA A 212 43.01 -5.97 -23.38
CA ALA A 212 44.28 -5.56 -22.83
C ALA A 212 45.08 -6.76 -22.26
N GLN A 213 44.42 -7.72 -21.61
CA GLN A 213 45.08 -8.95 -21.13
C GLN A 213 45.55 -9.86 -22.26
N ARG A 214 44.80 -9.95 -23.37
CA ARG A 214 45.20 -10.69 -24.58
C ARG A 214 46.42 -10.06 -25.23
N ASP A 215 46.46 -8.74 -25.37
CA ASP A 215 47.62 -8.04 -25.93
C ASP A 215 48.86 -8.26 -25.07
N SER A 216 48.72 -8.19 -23.75
CA SER A 216 49.78 -8.49 -22.81
C SER A 216 50.26 -9.94 -22.93
N TYR A 217 49.38 -10.91 -23.02
CA TYR A 217 49.70 -12.31 -23.23
C TYR A 217 50.46 -12.52 -24.54
N GLU A 218 50.05 -11.94 -25.64
CA GLU A 218 50.72 -12.04 -26.94
C GLU A 218 52.14 -11.42 -26.91
N LEU A 219 52.31 -10.32 -26.19
CA LEU A 219 53.63 -9.71 -25.99
C LEU A 219 54.56 -10.65 -25.21
N ILE A 220 54.10 -11.19 -24.07
CA ILE A 220 54.86 -12.12 -23.21
C ILE A 220 55.22 -13.39 -24.00
N LYS A 221 54.29 -13.90 -24.81
CA LYS A 221 54.51 -15.06 -25.68
C LYS A 221 55.63 -14.81 -26.70
N ARG A 222 55.60 -13.66 -27.39
CA ARG A 222 56.72 -13.29 -28.32
C ARG A 222 58.06 -13.16 -27.60
N THR A 223 58.10 -12.58 -26.41
CA THR A 223 59.34 -12.46 -25.62
C THR A 223 59.84 -13.81 -25.19
N ARG A 224 58.99 -14.74 -24.81
CA ARG A 224 59.33 -16.12 -24.47
C ARG A 224 59.86 -16.89 -25.69
N ASP A 225 59.18 -16.78 -26.84
CA ASP A 225 59.57 -17.45 -28.09
C ASP A 225 60.90 -16.92 -28.64
N ALA A 226 61.28 -15.69 -28.32
CA ALA A 226 62.60 -15.11 -28.57
C ALA A 226 63.68 -15.57 -27.58
N GLY A 227 63.33 -16.40 -26.59
CA GLY A 227 64.28 -16.92 -25.57
C GLY A 227 64.63 -15.97 -24.45
N ILE A 228 63.91 -14.85 -24.29
CA ILE A 228 64.17 -13.82 -23.28
C ILE A 228 63.14 -13.90 -22.11
N GLY A 229 62.02 -14.62 -22.30
CA GLY A 229 60.93 -14.72 -21.32
C GLY A 229 60.91 -16.05 -20.58
N SER A 230 60.18 -16.10 -19.46
CA SER A 230 59.94 -17.28 -18.62
C SER A 230 58.64 -17.99 -18.99
N ASP A 231 58.62 -19.33 -18.91
CA ASP A 231 57.38 -20.13 -19.03
C ASP A 231 56.39 -19.81 -17.89
N VAL A 232 56.85 -19.40 -16.71
CA VAL A 232 56.04 -19.01 -15.59
C VAL A 232 55.24 -17.75 -15.90
N ASP A 233 55.89 -16.75 -16.50
CA ASP A 233 55.26 -15.48 -16.88
C ASP A 233 54.18 -15.71 -17.94
N LEU A 234 54.45 -16.64 -18.91
CA LEU A 234 53.48 -17.01 -19.93
C LEU A 234 52.23 -17.64 -19.28
N ARG A 235 52.40 -18.61 -18.37
CA ARG A 235 51.26 -19.26 -17.67
C ARG A 235 50.49 -18.29 -16.79
N GLN A 236 51.18 -17.35 -16.17
CA GLN A 236 50.52 -16.31 -15.39
C GLN A 236 49.67 -15.38 -16.28
N ALA A 237 50.19 -14.96 -17.41
CA ALA A 237 49.46 -14.16 -18.38
C ALA A 237 48.23 -14.90 -18.95
N GLU A 238 48.40 -16.21 -19.27
CA GLU A 238 47.28 -17.06 -19.69
C GLU A 238 46.16 -17.12 -18.63
N SER A 239 46.54 -17.30 -17.36
CA SER A 239 45.58 -17.27 -16.25
C SER A 239 44.82 -15.94 -16.13
N GLN A 240 45.51 -14.81 -16.38
CA GLN A 240 44.85 -13.48 -16.37
C GLN A 240 43.86 -13.33 -17.52
N VAL A 241 44.16 -13.83 -18.70
CA VAL A 241 43.20 -13.84 -19.85
C VAL A 241 41.96 -14.67 -19.51
N GLU A 242 42.14 -15.87 -18.91
CA GLU A 242 40.98 -16.71 -18.54
C GLU A 242 40.14 -16.08 -17.43
N ALA A 243 40.78 -15.44 -16.46
CA ALA A 243 40.07 -14.68 -15.41
C ALA A 243 39.25 -13.50 -16.01
N ALA A 244 39.85 -12.76 -16.94
CA ALA A 244 39.16 -11.66 -17.63
C ALA A 244 38.00 -12.20 -18.52
N ARG A 245 38.16 -13.37 -19.16
CA ARG A 245 37.09 -14.04 -19.90
C ARG A 245 35.93 -14.46 -19.02
N ALA A 246 36.22 -14.99 -17.83
CA ALA A 246 35.20 -15.34 -16.85
C ALA A 246 34.40 -14.09 -16.37
N ASN A 247 35.09 -12.95 -16.19
CA ASN A 247 34.41 -11.69 -15.83
C ASN A 247 33.46 -11.20 -16.94
N VAL A 248 33.86 -11.28 -18.21
CA VAL A 248 32.96 -10.96 -19.35
C VAL A 248 31.74 -11.87 -19.34
N ALA A 249 31.92 -13.17 -19.10
CA ALA A 249 30.82 -14.11 -19.02
C ALA A 249 29.83 -13.78 -17.88
N ALA A 250 30.34 -13.37 -16.73
CA ALA A 250 29.53 -13.02 -15.57
C ALA A 250 28.59 -11.82 -15.82
N PHE A 251 28.99 -10.86 -16.67
CA PHE A 251 28.15 -9.71 -17.04
C PHE A 251 27.35 -9.92 -18.34
N THR A 252 27.45 -11.08 -18.96
CA THR A 252 26.73 -11.37 -20.22
C THR A 252 25.52 -12.29 -19.99
N GLY A 253 25.52 -13.07 -18.89
CA GLY A 253 24.49 -14.04 -18.50
C GLY A 253 23.44 -13.43 -17.64
#